data_6194e6671dbabcb920d210b38e7537d9
#
_entry.id   6194e6671dbabcb920d210b38e7537d9
#
_cell.length_a   1.000
_cell.length_b   1.000
_cell.length_c   1.000
_cell.angle_alpha   90.00
_cell.angle_beta   90.00
_cell.angle_gamma   90.00
#
_symmetry.space_group_name_H-M   'P 1'
#
loop_
_entity.id
_entity.type
_entity.pdbx_description
1 polymer ?
#
loop_
_entity_poly.entity_id
_entity_poly.type
_entity_poly.pdbx_seq_one_letter_code
_entity_poly.pdbx_strand_id
1 'polypeptide(L)'
;MSSPHPSTPVVTLSTASTYPESTAAAFEMAARLGYDGLEVMVLTDAVSQDPTALLRLRDHYGIAIRSIHAPCLLISQRVWGTEPWAKLQRAQAAAELLGAETV
;
A
#
# COMPACT_ATOMS: atom_id res chain seq x y z
N MET A 1 -20.75 -25.73 2.63
CA MET A 1 -20.21 -25.50 2.27
C MET A 1 -20.14 -24.70 1.81
N SER A 2 -19.84 -24.28 1.88
CA SER A 2 -19.63 -23.58 1.35
C SER A 2 -19.28 -23.54 0.39
N SER A 3 -19.69 -23.55 -0.17
CA SER A 3 -19.27 -23.48 -1.14
C SER A 3 -18.71 -22.77 -1.34
N PRO A 4 -17.98 -23.03 -1.48
CA PRO A 4 -17.22 -22.15 -2.01
C PRO A 4 -17.68 -21.81 -3.31
N HIS A 5 -18.51 -21.06 -3.35
CA HIS A 5 -18.67 -20.35 -4.53
C HIS A 5 -17.37 -19.71 -4.83
N PRO A 6 -17.03 -19.50 -6.02
CA PRO A 6 -15.87 -18.75 -6.39
C PRO A 6 -16.03 -17.42 -5.70
N SER A 7 -15.09 -17.14 -4.86
CA SER A 7 -15.09 -15.85 -4.25
C SER A 7 -14.98 -14.80 -5.32
N THR A 8 -15.63 -13.70 -5.12
CA THR A 8 -15.46 -12.53 -5.94
C THR A 8 -13.98 -12.13 -5.88
N PRO A 9 -13.32 -11.91 -7.00
CA PRO A 9 -11.95 -11.47 -6.98
C PRO A 9 -11.79 -10.17 -6.19
N VAL A 10 -10.74 -10.11 -5.41
CA VAL A 10 -10.36 -8.88 -4.72
C VAL A 10 -9.53 -8.05 -5.70
N VAL A 11 -9.97 -6.83 -5.96
CA VAL A 11 -9.28 -5.94 -6.88
C VAL A 11 -8.71 -4.77 -6.12
N THR A 12 -7.39 -4.61 -6.20
CA THR A 12 -6.68 -3.53 -5.52
C THR A 12 -6.08 -2.57 -6.53
N LEU A 13 -5.99 -1.29 -6.14
CA LEU A 13 -5.31 -0.27 -6.91
C LEU A 13 -3.89 -0.12 -6.35
N SER A 14 -2.89 -0.19 -7.22
CA SER A 14 -1.53 0.13 -6.81
C SER A 14 -1.31 1.63 -6.83
N THR A 15 -0.72 2.18 -5.76
CA THR A 15 -0.37 3.60 -5.74
C THR A 15 0.68 3.94 -6.79
N ALA A 16 1.42 2.94 -7.27
CA ALA A 16 2.37 3.14 -8.36
C ALA A 16 1.67 3.47 -9.68
N SER A 17 0.46 2.96 -9.87
CA SER A 17 -0.28 3.17 -11.12
C SER A 17 -0.82 4.59 -11.25
N THR A 18 -0.90 5.33 -10.16
CA THR A 18 -1.38 6.72 -10.17
C THR A 18 -0.23 7.72 -10.10
N TYR A 19 0.99 7.27 -10.08
CA TYR A 19 2.16 8.15 -10.09
C TYR A 19 2.09 9.09 -11.31
N PRO A 20 2.38 10.39 -11.18
CA PRO A 20 3.00 11.05 -10.02
C PRO A 20 2.03 11.63 -8.99
N GLU A 21 0.78 11.24 -8.99
CA GLU A 21 -0.16 11.69 -7.98
C GLU A 21 0.28 11.20 -6.60
N SER A 22 -0.12 11.90 -5.55
CA SER A 22 0.28 11.56 -4.19
C SER A 22 -0.36 10.25 -3.72
N THR A 23 0.23 9.65 -2.69
CA THR A 23 -0.35 8.47 -2.05
C THR A 23 -1.76 8.78 -1.53
N ALA A 24 -1.96 9.95 -0.93
CA ALA A 24 -3.28 10.34 -0.44
C ALA A 24 -4.32 10.44 -1.58
N ALA A 25 -3.90 10.94 -2.74
CA ALA A 25 -4.78 11.02 -3.91
C ALA A 25 -5.15 9.61 -4.39
N ALA A 26 -4.22 8.67 -4.32
CA ALA A 26 -4.51 7.28 -4.69
C ALA A 26 -5.56 6.65 -3.77
N PHE A 27 -5.51 6.93 -2.47
CA PHE A 27 -6.52 6.46 -1.53
C PHE A 27 -7.89 7.01 -1.87
N GLU A 28 -7.98 8.32 -2.15
CA GLU A 28 -9.24 8.94 -2.53
C GLU A 28 -9.80 8.32 -3.80
N MET A 29 -8.95 8.14 -4.80
CA MET A 29 -9.32 7.56 -6.08
C MET A 29 -9.83 6.12 -5.92
N ALA A 30 -9.11 5.31 -5.15
CA ALA A 30 -9.50 3.92 -4.93
C ALA A 30 -10.84 3.81 -4.22
N ALA A 31 -11.07 4.65 -3.23
CA ALA A 31 -12.35 4.68 -2.51
C ALA A 31 -13.49 5.13 -3.44
N ARG A 32 -13.26 6.18 -4.21
CA ARG A 32 -14.27 6.74 -5.11
C ARG A 32 -14.65 5.77 -6.23
N LEU A 33 -13.68 5.02 -6.74
CA LEU A 33 -13.89 4.09 -7.84
C LEU A 33 -14.32 2.69 -7.38
N GLY A 34 -14.37 2.43 -6.08
CA GLY A 34 -14.89 1.17 -5.56
C GLY A 34 -13.91 0.01 -5.56
N TYR A 35 -12.61 0.29 -5.51
CA TYR A 35 -11.63 -0.78 -5.34
C TYR A 35 -11.75 -1.43 -3.96
N ASP A 36 -11.40 -2.71 -3.87
CA ASP A 36 -11.47 -3.46 -2.63
C ASP A 36 -10.35 -3.13 -1.66
N GLY A 37 -9.29 -2.52 -2.14
CA GLY A 37 -8.16 -2.14 -1.32
C GLY A 37 -7.05 -1.52 -2.14
N LEU A 38 -5.93 -1.31 -1.48
CA LEU A 38 -4.74 -0.70 -2.10
C LEU A 38 -3.52 -1.57 -1.89
N GLU A 39 -2.65 -1.57 -2.89
CA GLU A 39 -1.26 -1.91 -2.70
C GLU A 39 -0.49 -0.59 -2.60
N VAL A 40 0.18 -0.38 -1.49
CA VAL A 40 0.97 0.84 -1.29
C VAL A 40 2.40 0.60 -1.76
N MET A 41 2.81 1.33 -2.78
CA MET A 41 4.21 1.39 -3.20
C MET A 41 4.90 2.45 -2.35
N VAL A 42 5.95 2.07 -1.65
CA VAL A 42 6.76 3.04 -0.90
C VAL A 42 7.61 3.81 -1.89
N LEU A 43 7.34 5.10 -1.98
CA LEU A 43 8.00 6.01 -2.91
C LEU A 43 8.65 7.17 -2.15
N THR A 44 8.95 8.24 -2.87
CA THR A 44 9.67 9.38 -2.28
C THR A 44 8.76 10.31 -1.47
N ASP A 45 7.44 10.22 -1.61
CA ASP A 45 6.55 11.05 -0.82
C ASP A 45 6.52 10.59 0.65
N ALA A 46 6.47 11.54 1.55
CA ALA A 46 6.58 11.25 2.98
C ALA A 46 5.49 10.32 3.48
N VAL A 47 4.27 10.45 2.96
CA VAL A 47 3.12 9.67 3.41
C VAL A 47 3.32 8.18 3.12
N SER A 48 3.83 7.83 1.94
CA SER A 48 4.04 6.42 1.59
C SER A 48 5.08 5.75 2.49
N GLN A 49 5.95 6.53 3.13
CA GLN A 49 7.02 6.03 3.99
C GLN A 49 6.61 5.95 5.46
N ASP A 50 5.45 6.49 5.80
CA ASP A 50 5.04 6.64 7.21
C ASP A 50 3.82 5.77 7.51
N PRO A 51 4.00 4.64 8.21
CA PRO A 51 2.88 3.76 8.52
C PRO A 51 1.76 4.43 9.30
N THR A 52 2.07 5.39 10.17
CA THR A 52 1.04 6.10 10.93
C THR A 52 0.18 6.96 9.99
N ALA A 53 0.79 7.63 9.03
CA ALA A 53 0.04 8.41 8.05
C ALA A 53 -0.82 7.51 7.16
N LEU A 54 -0.30 6.36 6.76
CA LEU A 54 -1.05 5.38 5.98
C LEU A 54 -2.24 4.83 6.76
N LEU A 55 -2.06 4.60 8.05
CA LEU A 55 -3.13 4.13 8.93
C LEU A 55 -4.27 5.15 8.98
N ARG A 56 -3.94 6.43 9.08
CA ARG A 56 -4.94 7.50 9.08
C ARG A 56 -5.72 7.54 7.76
N LEU A 57 -5.03 7.37 6.63
CA LEU A 57 -5.70 7.33 5.33
C LEU A 57 -6.60 6.13 5.21
N ARG A 58 -6.14 4.96 5.64
CA ARG A 58 -6.95 3.75 5.64
C ARG A 58 -8.26 3.98 6.41
N ASP A 59 -8.15 4.54 7.59
CA ASP A 59 -9.30 4.75 8.46
C ASP A 59 -10.23 5.85 7.92
N HIS A 60 -9.64 6.92 7.37
CA HIS A 60 -10.41 8.03 6.83
C HIS A 60 -11.26 7.61 5.63
N TYR A 61 -10.67 6.85 4.71
CA TYR A 61 -11.37 6.43 3.49
C TYR A 61 -12.09 5.10 3.65
N GLY A 62 -11.86 4.39 4.75
CA GLY A 62 -12.49 3.09 4.97
C GLY A 62 -12.08 2.05 3.94
N ILE A 63 -10.85 2.10 3.46
CA ILE A 63 -10.35 1.20 2.43
C ILE A 63 -9.11 0.46 2.93
N ALA A 64 -9.09 -0.86 2.75
CA ALA A 64 -8.01 -1.69 3.27
C ALA A 64 -6.70 -1.50 2.49
N ILE A 65 -5.59 -1.58 3.21
CA ILE A 65 -4.27 -1.72 2.60
C ILE A 65 -3.95 -3.21 2.60
N ARG A 66 -3.88 -3.81 1.41
CA ARG A 66 -3.76 -5.25 1.29
C ARG A 66 -2.34 -5.73 1.07
N SER A 67 -1.49 -4.86 0.54
CA SER A 67 -0.07 -5.18 0.35
C SER A 67 0.78 -3.93 0.40
N ILE A 68 2.04 -4.13 0.77
CA ILE A 68 3.05 -3.08 0.80
C ILE A 68 4.14 -3.47 -0.19
N HIS A 69 4.47 -2.58 -1.08
CA HIS A 69 5.58 -2.78 -2.01
C HIS A 69 6.78 -2.00 -1.49
N ALA A 70 7.82 -2.70 -1.08
CA ALA A 70 9.03 -2.08 -0.58
C ALA A 70 9.67 -1.19 -1.66
N PRO A 71 10.42 -0.13 -1.28
CA PRO A 71 11.02 0.76 -2.26
C PRO A 71 12.09 0.02 -3.07
N CYS A 72 11.83 -0.18 -4.36
CA CYS A 72 12.72 -0.93 -5.26
C CYS A 72 12.95 -0.24 -6.59
N LEU A 73 12.26 0.86 -6.87
CA LEU A 73 12.44 1.59 -8.11
C LEU A 73 13.67 2.49 -8.05
N LEU A 74 14.20 2.85 -9.21
CA LEU A 74 15.34 3.74 -9.28
C LEU A 74 15.08 5.07 -8.55
N ILE A 75 13.89 5.62 -8.71
CA ILE A 75 13.50 6.89 -8.07
C ILE A 75 13.38 6.77 -6.56
N SER A 76 13.24 5.55 -6.03
CA SER A 76 13.08 5.31 -4.58
C SER A 76 14.26 4.53 -3.98
N GLN A 77 15.36 4.41 -4.70
CA GLN A 77 16.46 3.54 -4.25
C GLN A 77 17.07 3.93 -2.91
N ARG A 78 16.94 5.19 -2.51
CA ARG A 78 17.45 5.68 -1.22
C ARG A 78 16.39 5.76 -0.13
N VAL A 79 15.14 5.48 -0.46
CA VAL A 79 14.07 5.49 0.53
C VAL A 79 14.30 4.34 1.51
N TRP A 80 14.27 4.64 2.80
CA TRP A 80 14.56 3.69 3.87
C TRP A 80 15.99 3.13 3.79
N GLY A 81 16.95 3.93 3.28
CA GLY A 81 18.33 3.51 3.11
C GLY A 81 18.56 2.77 1.81
N THR A 82 19.72 2.14 1.69
CA THR A 82 20.12 1.45 0.46
C THR A 82 20.29 -0.05 0.62
N GLU A 83 20.11 -0.58 1.82
CA GLU A 83 20.29 -2.00 2.09
C GLU A 83 18.97 -2.74 1.87
N PRO A 84 18.88 -3.67 0.87
CA PRO A 84 17.61 -4.29 0.49
C PRO A 84 16.93 -5.06 1.61
N TRP A 85 17.70 -5.76 2.44
CA TRP A 85 17.11 -6.54 3.52
C TRP A 85 16.44 -5.67 4.56
N ALA A 86 17.09 -4.56 4.92
CA ALA A 86 16.51 -3.61 5.86
C ALA A 86 15.21 -3.00 5.33
N LYS A 87 15.15 -2.74 4.02
CA LYS A 87 13.91 -2.25 3.39
C LYS A 87 12.78 -3.27 3.48
N LEU A 88 13.08 -4.54 3.25
CA LEU A 88 12.07 -5.60 3.36
C LEU A 88 11.58 -5.76 4.80
N GLN A 89 12.47 -5.70 5.77
CA GLN A 89 12.08 -5.78 7.17
C GLN A 89 11.18 -4.63 7.57
N ARG A 90 11.48 -3.44 7.08
CA ARG A 90 10.69 -2.25 7.36
C ARG A 90 9.32 -2.32 6.69
N ALA A 91 9.26 -2.83 5.47
CA ALA A 91 8.00 -3.04 4.76
C ALA A 91 7.14 -4.07 5.49
N GLN A 92 7.74 -5.13 6.01
CA GLN A 92 7.04 -6.14 6.77
C GLN A 92 6.44 -5.56 8.06
N ALA A 93 7.20 -4.75 8.78
CA ALA A 93 6.71 -4.10 9.98
C ALA A 93 5.52 -3.17 9.66
N ALA A 94 5.61 -2.43 8.57
CA ALA A 94 4.52 -1.58 8.13
C ALA A 94 3.28 -2.41 7.77
N ALA A 95 3.47 -3.52 7.08
CA ALA A 95 2.36 -4.41 6.72
C ALA A 95 1.65 -4.95 7.95
N GLU A 96 2.41 -5.34 8.97
CA GLU A 96 1.82 -5.83 10.22
C GLU A 96 0.99 -4.75 10.91
N LEU A 97 1.51 -3.53 10.99
CA LEU A 97 0.78 -2.42 11.59
C LEU A 97 -0.51 -2.11 10.83
N LEU A 98 -0.47 -2.18 9.50
CA LEU A 98 -1.57 -1.78 8.65
C LEU A 98 -2.55 -2.92 8.34
N GLY A 99 -2.24 -4.12 8.77
CA GLY A 99 -3.08 -5.29 8.50
C GLY A 99 -2.97 -5.77 7.07
N ALA A 100 -1.89 -5.44 6.36
CA ALA A 100 -1.67 -5.91 5.00
C ALA A 100 -1.20 -7.37 5.02
N GLU A 101 -1.67 -8.12 4.04
CA GLU A 101 -1.43 -9.57 3.99
C GLU A 101 -0.10 -9.92 3.34
N THR A 102 0.45 -9.01 2.53
CA THR A 102 1.60 -9.30 1.67
C THR A 102 2.55 -8.10 1.63
N VAL A 103 3.79 -8.42 1.39
CA VAL A 103 4.83 -7.43 1.11
C VAL A 103 5.42 -7.67 -0.27
#